data_3c52a40e59c5c00a7e4d9b25a3c6a330
#
_entry.id   3c52a40e59c5c00a7e4d9b25a3c6a330
#
_cell.length_a   1.000
_cell.length_b   1.000
_cell.length_c   1.000
_cell.angle_alpha   90.00
_cell.angle_beta   90.00
_cell.angle_gamma   90.00
#
_symmetry.space_group_name_H-M   'P 1'
#
loop_
_entity.id
_entity.type
_entity.pdbx_description
1 polymer ?
#
loop_
_entity_poly.entity_id
_entity_poly.type
_entity_poly.pdbx_seq_one_letter_code
_entity_poly.pdbx_strand_id
1 'polypeptide(L)'
;MNSNPHPNLGTQSAAQEIPGKTAHPGSEFLTALTAETEHRKATAQHNITQRPIDEDCGYAHLKHDIAKAIAGRKEQLIQLLHAIHQNPETAYQERYASTEITRIVREAGIGVQHPVYGLDTAFAATLQSANYDPRKHRTIAILSEYDALPGIGHGCGHNVIAAAGLGAFLALADTLQKTPDAFSGRIIYLGTPAEESDAGKENMARAGAFDTADAAIMVHPYFIDVADQAWLGRRECHVTYCGISAHASSHPFMGRNALDAAALAYQGLGLLRQQLPVSDRTHAIIDSGGQTPNLIPQTASLHINIRSRYAPTLRALSHRIEDVLHGAALMAGVQADIHWDSSPMTMPVRSNQTLGQRWVLAQREIGRNPYPAGTISDTLAASTDFGNISLRLPGIHPLIQIAPEGTGLHTAEFAAAAQSPRAEEAALDGAYGLAVVALDFLTDDALAADVQAEFEKAGGAVQVQTYFDS
;
A
#
# COMPACT_ATOMS: atom_id res chain seq x y z
N MET A 1 52.41 23.25 -32.17
CA MET A 1 52.57 22.86 -30.76
C MET A 1 52.32 24.07 -29.90
N ASN A 2 51.14 24.24 -29.37
CA ASN A 2 50.82 25.20 -28.30
C ASN A 2 49.62 24.62 -27.53
N SER A 3 50.00 24.01 -26.42
CA SER A 3 49.06 23.51 -25.41
C SER A 3 48.57 24.66 -24.55
N ASN A 4 47.28 25.03 -24.66
CA ASN A 4 46.60 25.86 -23.68
C ASN A 4 46.21 25.04 -22.46
N PRO A 5 46.54 25.43 -21.24
CA PRO A 5 46.05 24.81 -20.04
C PRO A 5 44.64 25.27 -19.75
N HIS A 6 43.70 24.31 -19.55
CA HIS A 6 42.35 24.60 -19.02
C HIS A 6 42.48 25.25 -17.64
N PRO A 7 41.67 26.29 -17.33
CA PRO A 7 41.64 26.85 -15.99
C PRO A 7 41.02 25.81 -15.01
N ASN A 8 41.76 25.56 -13.94
CA ASN A 8 41.34 24.81 -12.77
C ASN A 8 40.03 25.38 -12.23
N LEU A 9 38.91 24.63 -12.36
CA LEU A 9 37.67 24.93 -11.68
C LEU A 9 37.91 24.81 -10.17
N GLY A 10 37.79 25.95 -9.51
CA GLY A 10 38.11 26.14 -8.09
C GLY A 10 37.39 25.13 -7.20
N THR A 11 38.08 24.79 -6.16
CA THR A 11 37.65 24.06 -4.96
C THR A 11 36.20 24.43 -4.59
N GLN A 12 35.32 23.44 -4.53
CA GLN A 12 34.00 23.57 -3.90
C GLN A 12 34.22 24.18 -2.51
N SER A 13 33.69 25.38 -2.32
CA SER A 13 33.65 25.99 -0.99
C SER A 13 32.82 25.10 -0.11
N ALA A 14 33.39 24.52 0.93
CA ALA A 14 32.66 23.82 1.96
C ALA A 14 31.57 24.78 2.46
N ALA A 15 30.29 24.32 2.43
CA ALA A 15 29.19 25.07 2.97
C ALA A 15 29.54 25.48 4.41
N GLN A 16 29.58 26.80 4.68
CA GLN A 16 29.85 27.30 6.01
C GLN A 16 28.70 26.89 6.94
N GLU A 17 29.01 26.13 7.98
CA GLU A 17 28.03 25.84 9.04
C GLU A 17 27.53 27.16 9.66
N ILE A 18 26.22 27.29 9.76
CA ILE A 18 25.62 28.45 10.44
C ILE A 18 25.74 28.17 11.95
N PRO A 19 26.55 28.97 12.70
CA PRO A 19 26.74 28.72 14.12
C PRO A 19 25.42 28.70 14.90
N GLY A 20 25.23 27.69 15.76
CA GLY A 20 24.07 27.57 16.64
C GLY A 20 22.80 26.96 16.02
N LYS A 21 22.83 26.47 14.76
CA LYS A 21 21.73 25.69 14.17
C LYS A 21 22.12 24.22 14.10
N THR A 22 21.28 23.36 14.66
CA THR A 22 21.39 21.91 14.49
C THR A 22 21.01 21.54 13.06
N ALA A 23 21.84 20.72 12.40
CA ALA A 23 21.52 20.17 11.07
C ALA A 23 20.42 19.10 11.11
N HIS A 24 20.12 18.59 12.31
CA HIS A 24 19.14 17.50 12.52
C HIS A 24 17.85 18.05 13.12
N PRO A 25 16.66 17.55 12.67
CA PRO A 25 15.40 17.87 13.32
C PRO A 25 15.38 17.35 14.77
N GLY A 26 14.64 18.01 15.65
CA GLY A 26 14.41 17.53 17.02
C GLY A 26 13.61 16.22 17.03
N SER A 27 13.87 15.38 18.01
CA SER A 27 13.22 14.08 18.19
C SER A 27 12.07 14.10 19.21
N GLU A 28 11.76 15.26 19.79
CA GLU A 28 10.81 15.40 20.91
C GLU A 28 9.42 14.88 20.52
N PHE A 29 8.95 15.19 19.32
CA PHE A 29 7.67 14.70 18.83
C PHE A 29 7.65 13.19 18.63
N LEU A 30 8.70 12.62 18.06
CA LEU A 30 8.82 11.16 17.90
C LEU A 30 8.89 10.47 19.25
N THR A 31 9.61 11.03 20.24
CA THR A 31 9.68 10.54 21.61
C THR A 31 8.29 10.54 22.26
N ALA A 32 7.51 11.62 22.07
CA ALA A 32 6.14 11.70 22.58
C ALA A 32 5.22 10.65 21.94
N LEU A 33 5.30 10.46 20.61
CA LEU A 33 4.53 9.43 19.90
C LEU A 33 4.90 8.02 20.36
N THR A 34 6.18 7.75 20.61
CA THR A 34 6.63 6.46 21.14
C THR A 34 6.05 6.21 22.52
N ALA A 35 6.10 7.20 23.44
CA ALA A 35 5.52 7.09 24.77
C ALA A 35 3.99 6.88 24.71
N GLU A 36 3.31 7.56 23.79
CA GLU A 36 1.87 7.38 23.57
C GLU A 36 1.57 5.96 23.05
N THR A 37 2.36 5.44 22.13
CA THR A 37 2.21 4.08 21.60
C THR A 37 2.40 3.05 22.72
N GLU A 38 3.42 3.18 23.57
CA GLU A 38 3.62 2.30 24.72
C GLU A 38 2.47 2.35 25.73
N HIS A 39 1.92 3.54 25.98
CA HIS A 39 0.73 3.67 26.82
C HIS A 39 -0.49 2.97 26.19
N ARG A 40 -0.72 3.14 24.89
CA ARG A 40 -1.80 2.47 24.15
C ARG A 40 -1.64 0.94 24.17
N LYS A 41 -0.42 0.43 24.01
CA LYS A 41 -0.12 -1.00 24.13
C LYS A 41 -0.47 -1.54 25.52
N ALA A 42 -0.06 -0.84 26.58
CA ALA A 42 -0.29 -1.24 27.96
C ALA A 42 -1.79 -1.25 28.35
N THR A 43 -2.59 -0.42 27.70
CA THR A 43 -4.03 -0.29 27.94
C THR A 43 -4.90 -0.97 26.88
N ALA A 44 -4.26 -1.58 25.87
CA ALA A 44 -4.96 -2.17 24.74
C ALA A 44 -5.91 -3.30 25.16
N GLN A 45 -7.16 -3.18 24.76
CA GLN A 45 -8.19 -4.20 24.95
C GLN A 45 -8.90 -4.45 23.61
N HIS A 46 -8.96 -5.71 23.20
CA HIS A 46 -9.78 -6.09 22.06
C HIS A 46 -11.24 -6.22 22.47
N ASN A 47 -12.09 -5.40 21.92
CA ASN A 47 -13.55 -5.61 21.98
C ASN A 47 -13.93 -6.67 20.93
N ILE A 48 -13.54 -7.92 21.14
CA ILE A 48 -13.93 -9.02 20.27
C ILE A 48 -15.38 -9.36 20.55
N THR A 49 -16.26 -8.98 19.64
CA THR A 49 -17.69 -9.32 19.65
C THR A 49 -17.96 -10.66 18.95
N GLN A 50 -17.03 -11.10 18.09
CA GLN A 50 -17.09 -12.39 17.44
C GLN A 50 -16.90 -13.51 18.45
N ARG A 51 -17.75 -14.53 18.36
CA ARG A 51 -17.55 -15.74 19.14
C ARG A 51 -16.28 -16.43 18.66
N PRO A 52 -15.42 -16.94 19.57
CA PRO A 52 -14.45 -17.95 19.19
C PRO A 52 -15.20 -19.04 18.43
N ILE A 53 -14.60 -19.58 17.40
CA ILE A 53 -15.17 -20.77 16.76
C ILE A 53 -14.96 -21.89 17.79
N ASP A 54 -16.05 -22.29 18.45
CA ASP A 54 -16.02 -23.39 19.40
C ASP A 54 -15.52 -24.64 18.71
N GLU A 55 -14.81 -25.50 19.44
CA GLU A 55 -14.39 -26.83 18.97
C GLU A 55 -15.58 -27.65 18.45
N ASP A 56 -16.80 -27.35 18.93
CA ASP A 56 -18.07 -27.96 18.52
C ASP A 56 -18.66 -27.49 17.18
N CYS A 57 -18.12 -26.45 16.53
CA CYS A 57 -18.68 -25.95 15.26
C CYS A 57 -18.38 -26.82 14.02
N GLY A 58 -17.76 -27.97 14.21
CA GLY A 58 -17.44 -28.92 13.12
C GLY A 58 -16.20 -28.56 12.30
N TYR A 59 -15.63 -27.36 12.47
CA TYR A 59 -14.51 -26.84 11.64
C TYR A 59 -13.14 -26.87 12.35
N ALA A 60 -13.07 -27.16 13.64
CA ALA A 60 -11.79 -27.20 14.37
C ALA A 60 -10.77 -28.17 13.74
N HIS A 61 -11.23 -29.32 13.21
CA HIS A 61 -10.36 -30.25 12.51
C HIS A 61 -9.78 -29.68 11.20
N LEU A 62 -10.51 -28.80 10.49
CA LEU A 62 -10.03 -28.16 9.27
C LEU A 62 -8.92 -27.14 9.56
N LYS A 63 -9.01 -26.40 10.68
CA LYS A 63 -7.93 -25.50 11.11
C LYS A 63 -6.65 -26.30 11.43
N HIS A 64 -6.80 -27.45 12.07
CA HIS A 64 -5.67 -28.35 12.30
C HIS A 64 -5.07 -28.88 10.98
N ASP A 65 -5.90 -29.22 10.00
CA ASP A 65 -5.44 -29.64 8.68
C ASP A 65 -4.72 -28.52 7.93
N ILE A 66 -5.21 -27.26 8.01
CA ILE A 66 -4.55 -26.06 7.50
C ILE A 66 -3.16 -25.88 8.14
N ALA A 67 -3.08 -25.93 9.47
CA ALA A 67 -1.81 -25.81 10.19
C ALA A 67 -0.81 -26.89 9.77
N LYS A 68 -1.28 -28.14 9.62
CA LYS A 68 -0.47 -29.27 9.16
C LYS A 68 -0.01 -29.10 7.71
N ALA A 69 -0.88 -28.59 6.83
CA ALA A 69 -0.55 -28.33 5.43
C ALA A 69 0.54 -27.25 5.31
N ILE A 70 0.42 -26.15 6.08
CA ILE A 70 1.46 -25.09 6.14
C ILE A 70 2.78 -25.68 6.66
N ALA A 71 2.74 -26.45 7.74
CA ALA A 71 3.93 -27.09 8.29
C ALA A 71 4.60 -28.03 7.27
N GLY A 72 3.81 -28.76 6.49
CA GLY A 72 4.31 -29.63 5.42
C GLY A 72 4.96 -28.88 4.25
N ARG A 73 4.62 -27.61 4.06
CA ARG A 73 5.17 -26.74 3.01
C ARG A 73 6.19 -25.73 3.51
N LYS A 74 6.54 -25.78 4.81
CA LYS A 74 7.41 -24.81 5.48
C LYS A 74 8.68 -24.53 4.69
N GLU A 75 9.44 -25.57 4.32
CA GLU A 75 10.70 -25.42 3.60
C GLU A 75 10.51 -24.74 2.23
N GLN A 76 9.46 -25.11 1.50
CA GLN A 76 9.14 -24.54 0.20
C GLN A 76 8.81 -23.04 0.30
N LEU A 77 8.02 -22.65 1.31
CA LEU A 77 7.61 -21.25 1.54
C LEU A 77 8.80 -20.39 1.98
N ILE A 78 9.66 -20.90 2.86
CA ILE A 78 10.88 -20.22 3.29
C ILE A 78 11.86 -20.07 2.12
N GLN A 79 12.05 -21.10 1.30
CA GLN A 79 12.88 -21.01 0.09
C GLN A 79 12.37 -19.95 -0.86
N LEU A 80 11.06 -19.88 -1.09
CA LEU A 80 10.45 -18.83 -1.92
C LEU A 80 10.71 -17.43 -1.35
N LEU A 81 10.48 -17.23 -0.04
CA LEU A 81 10.71 -15.97 0.65
C LEU A 81 12.14 -15.48 0.43
N HIS A 82 13.13 -16.35 0.63
CA HIS A 82 14.54 -16.01 0.42
C HIS A 82 14.88 -15.81 -1.06
N ALA A 83 14.34 -16.61 -1.94
CA ALA A 83 14.57 -16.51 -3.38
C ALA A 83 14.07 -15.17 -3.94
N ILE A 84 12.88 -14.72 -3.56
CA ILE A 84 12.35 -13.40 -3.93
C ILE A 84 13.21 -12.30 -3.32
N HIS A 85 13.58 -12.40 -2.04
CA HIS A 85 14.44 -11.42 -1.37
C HIS A 85 15.79 -11.26 -2.07
N GLN A 86 16.40 -12.35 -2.53
CA GLN A 86 17.68 -12.35 -3.21
C GLN A 86 17.62 -11.86 -4.67
N ASN A 87 16.43 -11.81 -5.26
CA ASN A 87 16.19 -11.33 -6.60
C ASN A 87 15.17 -10.18 -6.59
N PRO A 88 15.52 -9.02 -6.01
CA PRO A 88 14.59 -7.90 -5.88
C PRO A 88 14.30 -7.30 -7.26
N GLU A 89 13.03 -7.22 -7.60
CA GLU A 89 12.51 -6.67 -8.84
C GLU A 89 11.53 -5.53 -8.54
N THR A 90 11.67 -4.42 -9.24
CA THR A 90 10.81 -3.24 -9.03
C THR A 90 9.51 -3.36 -9.82
N ALA A 91 8.59 -2.43 -9.55
CA ALA A 91 7.27 -2.37 -10.15
C ALA A 91 7.23 -2.73 -11.65
N TYR A 92 6.34 -3.67 -12.00
CA TYR A 92 6.14 -4.26 -13.33
C TYR A 92 7.36 -5.01 -13.92
N GLN A 93 8.41 -5.22 -13.14
CA GLN A 93 9.58 -6.02 -13.55
C GLN A 93 9.70 -7.32 -12.74
N GLU A 94 8.70 -7.67 -11.94
CA GLU A 94 8.66 -8.79 -10.98
C GLU A 94 8.52 -10.15 -11.70
N ARG A 95 9.36 -10.38 -12.73
CA ARG A 95 9.28 -11.57 -13.59
C ARG A 95 9.73 -12.83 -12.87
N TYR A 96 10.81 -12.75 -12.09
CA TYR A 96 11.32 -13.87 -11.30
C TYR A 96 10.29 -14.27 -10.24
N ALA A 97 9.86 -13.30 -9.42
CA ALA A 97 8.93 -13.54 -8.33
C ALA A 97 7.61 -14.16 -8.82
N SER A 98 6.97 -13.55 -9.83
CA SER A 98 5.71 -14.04 -10.39
C SER A 98 5.85 -15.42 -11.04
N THR A 99 6.99 -15.70 -11.72
CA THR A 99 7.28 -17.00 -12.34
C THR A 99 7.44 -18.08 -11.26
N GLU A 100 8.21 -17.83 -10.20
CA GLU A 100 8.43 -18.81 -9.13
C GLU A 100 7.16 -19.12 -8.36
N ILE A 101 6.36 -18.11 -8.00
CA ILE A 101 5.08 -18.32 -7.34
C ILE A 101 4.17 -19.18 -8.23
N THR A 102 4.02 -18.83 -9.51
CA THR A 102 3.13 -19.56 -10.43
C THR A 102 3.66 -20.97 -10.76
N ARG A 103 4.97 -21.18 -10.75
CA ARG A 103 5.57 -22.52 -10.86
C ARG A 103 5.13 -23.42 -9.69
N ILE A 104 5.21 -22.92 -8.45
CA ILE A 104 4.80 -23.66 -7.25
C ILE A 104 3.30 -23.98 -7.30
N VAL A 105 2.45 -23.04 -7.73
CA VAL A 105 1.01 -23.28 -7.90
C VAL A 105 0.74 -24.38 -8.93
N ARG A 106 1.44 -24.38 -10.07
CA ARG A 106 1.31 -25.44 -11.10
C ARG A 106 1.79 -26.80 -10.60
N GLU A 107 2.89 -26.83 -9.85
CA GLU A 107 3.41 -28.08 -9.24
C GLU A 107 2.45 -28.68 -8.22
N ALA A 108 1.62 -27.85 -7.57
CA ALA A 108 0.51 -28.30 -6.72
C ALA A 108 -0.70 -28.83 -7.53
N GLY A 109 -0.62 -28.88 -8.85
CA GLY A 109 -1.70 -29.34 -9.73
C GLY A 109 -2.81 -28.30 -9.98
N ILE A 110 -2.59 -27.02 -9.63
CA ILE A 110 -3.59 -25.97 -9.74
C ILE A 110 -3.32 -25.13 -11.00
N GLY A 111 -4.39 -24.87 -11.78
CA GLY A 111 -4.32 -24.00 -12.94
C GLY A 111 -4.05 -22.54 -12.54
N VAL A 112 -3.13 -21.87 -13.22
CA VAL A 112 -2.83 -20.47 -12.99
C VAL A 112 -2.69 -19.70 -14.31
N GLN A 113 -3.36 -18.57 -14.41
CA GLN A 113 -3.23 -17.62 -15.52
C GLN A 113 -2.09 -16.65 -15.19
N HIS A 114 -1.13 -16.55 -16.09
CA HIS A 114 0.04 -15.66 -15.99
C HIS A 114 0.65 -15.49 -17.38
N PRO A 115 0.71 -14.26 -17.97
CA PRO A 115 0.20 -13.00 -17.42
C PRO A 115 -1.34 -12.88 -17.47
N VAL A 116 -1.91 -11.93 -16.71
CA VAL A 116 -3.35 -11.70 -16.65
C VAL A 116 -3.67 -10.23 -16.38
N TYR A 117 -4.91 -9.80 -16.62
CA TYR A 117 -5.41 -8.44 -16.40
C TYR A 117 -4.60 -7.34 -17.09
N GLY A 118 -3.91 -7.67 -18.20
CA GLY A 118 -3.11 -6.72 -18.95
C GLY A 118 -1.76 -6.35 -18.32
N LEU A 119 -1.35 -7.07 -17.27
CA LEU A 119 -0.08 -6.86 -16.59
C LEU A 119 0.80 -8.10 -16.72
N ASP A 120 2.03 -7.92 -17.23
CA ASP A 120 2.98 -9.00 -17.55
C ASP A 120 3.35 -9.86 -16.33
N THR A 121 3.34 -9.28 -15.15
CA THR A 121 3.77 -9.89 -13.89
C THR A 121 2.64 -10.24 -12.95
N ALA A 122 1.38 -9.89 -13.30
CA ALA A 122 0.19 -10.30 -12.54
C ALA A 122 -0.20 -11.75 -12.85
N PHE A 123 -0.73 -12.45 -11.86
CA PHE A 123 -1.26 -13.80 -12.03
C PHE A 123 -2.57 -13.99 -11.25
N ALA A 124 -3.34 -15.00 -11.67
CA ALA A 124 -4.55 -15.44 -10.97
C ALA A 124 -4.66 -16.96 -10.98
N ALA A 125 -4.92 -17.54 -9.80
CA ALA A 125 -5.27 -18.93 -9.63
C ALA A 125 -6.60 -19.07 -8.90
N THR A 126 -7.35 -20.11 -9.18
CA THR A 126 -8.67 -20.32 -8.59
C THR A 126 -8.76 -21.71 -7.96
N LEU A 127 -9.26 -21.75 -6.75
CA LEU A 127 -9.66 -22.96 -6.03
C LEU A 127 -11.15 -22.85 -5.74
N GLN A 128 -11.93 -23.88 -6.05
CA GLN A 128 -13.36 -23.89 -5.78
C GLN A 128 -13.83 -25.29 -5.34
N SER A 129 -14.86 -25.29 -4.50
CA SER A 129 -15.51 -26.55 -4.10
C SER A 129 -16.23 -27.20 -5.30
N ALA A 130 -16.43 -28.52 -5.26
CA ALA A 130 -17.08 -29.26 -6.34
C ALA A 130 -18.55 -28.80 -6.58
N ASN A 131 -19.21 -28.33 -5.51
CA ASN A 131 -20.59 -27.83 -5.55
C ASN A 131 -20.70 -26.32 -5.77
N TYR A 132 -19.62 -25.61 -6.16
CA TYR A 132 -19.64 -24.17 -6.31
C TYR A 132 -20.73 -23.71 -7.32
N ASP A 133 -21.60 -22.83 -6.85
CA ASP A 133 -22.56 -22.06 -7.67
C ASP A 133 -22.38 -20.57 -7.35
N PRO A 134 -21.96 -19.73 -8.32
CA PRO A 134 -21.68 -18.30 -8.08
C PRO A 134 -22.88 -17.47 -7.61
N ARG A 135 -24.09 -18.03 -7.69
CA ARG A 135 -25.31 -17.36 -7.20
C ARG A 135 -25.64 -17.69 -5.74
N LYS A 136 -24.93 -18.66 -5.15
CA LYS A 136 -25.22 -19.18 -3.81
C LYS A 136 -24.02 -19.14 -2.88
N HIS A 137 -22.82 -19.29 -3.45
CA HIS A 137 -21.61 -19.47 -2.68
C HIS A 137 -20.69 -18.27 -2.85
N ARG A 138 -20.01 -17.93 -1.79
CA ARG A 138 -19.10 -16.77 -1.69
C ARG A 138 -17.77 -17.02 -2.38
N THR A 139 -17.13 -15.92 -2.74
CA THR A 139 -15.77 -15.89 -3.27
C THR A 139 -14.90 -14.97 -2.42
N ILE A 140 -13.75 -15.44 -1.97
CA ILE A 140 -12.76 -14.61 -1.28
C ILE A 140 -11.46 -14.55 -2.08
N ALA A 141 -10.88 -13.33 -2.18
CA ALA A 141 -9.59 -13.12 -2.80
C ALA A 141 -8.48 -13.07 -1.75
N ILE A 142 -7.41 -13.85 -1.96
CA ILE A 142 -6.15 -13.78 -1.21
C ILE A 142 -5.14 -13.08 -2.11
N LEU A 143 -4.48 -12.03 -1.61
CA LEU A 143 -3.58 -11.20 -2.39
C LEU A 143 -2.13 -11.41 -1.96
N SER A 144 -1.22 -11.36 -2.92
CA SER A 144 0.22 -11.31 -2.69
C SER A 144 0.88 -10.21 -3.49
N GLU A 145 1.69 -9.40 -2.82
CA GLU A 145 2.65 -8.46 -3.39
C GLU A 145 4.02 -9.10 -3.44
N TYR A 146 4.88 -8.64 -4.34
CA TYR A 146 6.25 -9.19 -4.51
C TYR A 146 7.23 -8.22 -5.16
N ASP A 147 6.84 -6.96 -5.38
CA ASP A 147 7.73 -5.91 -5.87
C ASP A 147 8.69 -5.41 -4.77
N ALA A 148 9.78 -4.81 -5.17
CA ALA A 148 10.85 -4.29 -4.33
C ALA A 148 11.12 -2.82 -4.62
N LEU A 149 11.78 -2.15 -3.68
CA LEU A 149 12.17 -0.75 -3.80
C LEU A 149 13.48 -0.59 -4.58
N PRO A 150 13.58 0.43 -5.45
CA PRO A 150 14.83 0.74 -6.12
C PRO A 150 15.97 1.00 -5.15
N GLY A 151 17.09 0.27 -5.28
CA GLY A 151 18.30 0.47 -4.50
C GLY A 151 18.27 -0.04 -3.04
N ILE A 152 17.09 -0.40 -2.52
CA ILE A 152 16.90 -0.91 -1.16
C ILE A 152 16.56 -2.41 -1.16
N GLY A 153 15.91 -2.90 -2.21
CA GLY A 153 15.38 -4.26 -2.25
C GLY A 153 14.07 -4.38 -1.48
N HIS A 154 13.85 -5.52 -0.80
CA HIS A 154 12.60 -5.78 -0.07
C HIS A 154 12.50 -5.01 1.27
N GLY A 155 12.69 -3.69 1.21
CA GLY A 155 12.56 -2.78 2.35
C GLY A 155 11.13 -2.58 2.86
N CYS A 156 10.13 -3.14 2.17
CA CYS A 156 8.73 -3.23 2.62
C CYS A 156 8.32 -4.67 2.99
N GLY A 157 9.16 -5.68 2.68
CA GLY A 157 8.93 -7.07 3.05
C GLY A 157 7.92 -7.80 2.17
N HIS A 158 7.71 -7.39 0.92
CA HIS A 158 6.73 -8.02 0.00
C HIS A 158 7.07 -9.50 -0.30
N ASN A 159 8.32 -9.92 -0.15
CA ASN A 159 8.70 -11.34 -0.19
C ASN A 159 8.02 -12.18 0.91
N VAL A 160 7.75 -11.58 2.08
CA VAL A 160 6.99 -12.22 3.17
C VAL A 160 5.50 -12.29 2.81
N ILE A 161 4.94 -11.24 2.20
CA ILE A 161 3.55 -11.22 1.70
C ILE A 161 3.35 -12.31 0.65
N ALA A 162 4.30 -12.44 -0.29
CA ALA A 162 4.27 -13.47 -1.32
C ALA A 162 4.21 -14.89 -0.72
N ALA A 163 5.07 -15.17 0.26
CA ALA A 163 5.12 -16.47 0.92
C ALA A 163 3.87 -16.75 1.77
N ALA A 164 3.36 -15.73 2.50
CA ALA A 164 2.16 -15.87 3.33
C ALA A 164 0.91 -16.12 2.49
N GLY A 165 0.67 -15.33 1.43
CA GLY A 165 -0.49 -15.51 0.55
C GLY A 165 -0.47 -16.85 -0.20
N LEU A 166 0.69 -17.24 -0.74
CA LEU A 166 0.86 -18.55 -1.37
C LEU A 166 0.62 -19.69 -0.36
N GLY A 167 1.20 -19.57 0.83
CA GLY A 167 1.03 -20.57 1.89
C GLY A 167 -0.43 -20.77 2.28
N ALA A 168 -1.18 -19.67 2.44
CA ALA A 168 -2.61 -19.72 2.73
C ALA A 168 -3.40 -20.41 1.62
N PHE A 169 -3.16 -20.04 0.36
CA PHE A 169 -3.85 -20.59 -0.80
C PHE A 169 -3.58 -22.09 -0.95
N LEU A 170 -2.33 -22.51 -0.84
CA LEU A 170 -1.95 -23.92 -0.96
C LEU A 170 -2.45 -24.79 0.21
N ALA A 171 -2.46 -24.25 1.44
CA ALA A 171 -3.00 -24.96 2.59
C ALA A 171 -4.50 -25.21 2.47
N LEU A 172 -5.24 -24.24 1.93
CA LEU A 172 -6.67 -24.41 1.63
C LEU A 172 -6.90 -25.40 0.49
N ALA A 173 -6.02 -25.42 -0.51
CA ALA A 173 -6.08 -26.41 -1.58
C ALA A 173 -5.84 -27.84 -1.07
N ASP A 174 -4.80 -28.05 -0.24
CA ASP A 174 -4.52 -29.34 0.39
C ASP A 174 -5.67 -29.81 1.29
N THR A 175 -6.28 -28.86 2.02
CA THR A 175 -7.44 -29.12 2.89
C THR A 175 -8.66 -29.55 2.07
N LEU A 176 -8.97 -28.84 0.98
CA LEU A 176 -10.08 -29.19 0.09
C LEU A 176 -9.85 -30.51 -0.64
N GLN A 177 -8.60 -30.82 -1.03
CA GLN A 177 -8.25 -32.10 -1.65
C GLN A 177 -8.47 -33.27 -0.67
N LYS A 178 -8.10 -33.07 0.60
CA LYS A 178 -8.28 -34.10 1.67
C LYS A 178 -9.75 -34.24 2.10
N THR A 179 -10.45 -33.12 2.18
CA THR A 179 -11.85 -33.03 2.64
C THR A 179 -12.64 -32.19 1.62
N PRO A 180 -13.22 -32.84 0.58
CA PRO A 180 -13.89 -32.16 -0.53
C PRO A 180 -15.03 -31.21 -0.13
N ASP A 181 -15.63 -31.44 1.04
CA ASP A 181 -16.72 -30.65 1.61
C ASP A 181 -16.25 -29.71 2.72
N ALA A 182 -14.95 -29.41 2.81
CA ALA A 182 -14.37 -28.51 3.82
C ALA A 182 -15.04 -27.14 3.82
N PHE A 183 -15.41 -26.63 2.64
CA PHE A 183 -16.19 -25.41 2.47
C PHE A 183 -16.97 -25.46 1.14
N SER A 184 -17.99 -24.59 1.04
CA SER A 184 -18.71 -24.37 -0.22
C SER A 184 -18.45 -22.95 -0.69
N GLY A 185 -17.63 -22.79 -1.72
CA GLY A 185 -17.23 -21.48 -2.20
C GLY A 185 -16.04 -21.50 -3.14
N ARG A 186 -15.51 -20.32 -3.38
CA ARG A 186 -14.37 -20.09 -4.27
C ARG A 186 -13.32 -19.21 -3.60
N ILE A 187 -12.07 -19.54 -3.82
CA ILE A 187 -10.91 -18.73 -3.44
C ILE A 187 -10.20 -18.32 -4.71
N ILE A 188 -9.94 -17.03 -4.88
CA ILE A 188 -9.10 -16.50 -5.95
C ILE A 188 -7.78 -16.06 -5.31
N TYR A 189 -6.66 -16.59 -5.79
CA TYR A 189 -5.33 -16.15 -5.41
C TYR A 189 -4.78 -15.22 -6.48
N LEU A 190 -4.51 -13.97 -6.10
CA LEU A 190 -4.06 -12.92 -6.99
C LEU A 190 -2.64 -12.49 -6.66
N GLY A 191 -1.76 -12.55 -7.64
CA GLY A 191 -0.48 -11.86 -7.58
C GLY A 191 -0.65 -10.44 -8.09
N THR A 192 -0.38 -9.49 -7.20
CA THR A 192 -0.64 -8.06 -7.41
C THR A 192 0.68 -7.28 -7.46
N PRO A 193 1.24 -7.03 -8.67
CA PRO A 193 2.50 -6.33 -8.85
C PRO A 193 2.39 -4.82 -8.59
N ALA A 194 3.53 -4.14 -8.47
CA ALA A 194 3.69 -2.69 -8.54
C ALA A 194 2.93 -1.89 -7.45
N GLU A 195 2.94 -2.37 -6.21
CA GLU A 195 2.36 -1.63 -5.08
C GLU A 195 3.12 -0.34 -4.79
N GLU A 196 4.46 -0.40 -4.81
CA GLU A 196 5.35 0.67 -4.35
C GLU A 196 5.31 1.94 -5.22
N SER A 197 4.89 1.84 -6.47
CA SER A 197 5.00 3.00 -7.37
C SER A 197 3.80 3.28 -8.27
N ASP A 198 2.96 2.29 -8.60
CA ASP A 198 1.97 2.47 -9.67
C ASP A 198 0.57 1.88 -9.39
N ALA A 199 0.27 1.59 -8.12
CA ALA A 199 -1.04 1.07 -7.68
C ALA A 199 -1.56 -0.08 -8.57
N GLY A 200 -0.75 -1.15 -8.70
CA GLY A 200 -1.06 -2.29 -9.58
C GLY A 200 -2.40 -2.94 -9.31
N LYS A 201 -2.87 -2.94 -8.05
CA LYS A 201 -4.20 -3.43 -7.69
C LYS A 201 -5.33 -2.62 -8.32
N GLU A 202 -5.15 -1.29 -8.48
CA GLU A 202 -6.11 -0.46 -9.18
C GLU A 202 -6.19 -0.84 -10.67
N ASN A 203 -5.04 -1.04 -11.32
CA ASN A 203 -5.00 -1.47 -12.71
C ASN A 203 -5.66 -2.84 -12.90
N MET A 204 -5.41 -3.79 -11.99
CA MET A 204 -6.08 -5.10 -11.98
C MET A 204 -7.60 -4.98 -11.74
N ALA A 205 -8.02 -4.10 -10.81
CA ALA A 205 -9.44 -3.87 -10.54
C ALA A 205 -10.18 -3.30 -11.75
N ARG A 206 -9.57 -2.35 -12.47
CA ARG A 206 -10.11 -1.82 -13.74
C ARG A 206 -10.25 -2.89 -14.83
N ALA A 207 -9.40 -3.91 -14.78
CA ALA A 207 -9.44 -5.07 -15.67
C ALA A 207 -10.36 -6.22 -15.16
N GLY A 208 -11.12 -5.99 -14.06
CA GLY A 208 -12.12 -6.94 -13.56
C GLY A 208 -11.60 -8.01 -12.60
N ALA A 209 -10.38 -7.89 -12.07
CA ALA A 209 -9.78 -8.90 -11.19
C ALA A 209 -10.61 -9.20 -9.92
N PHE A 210 -11.39 -8.23 -9.46
CA PHE A 210 -12.16 -8.29 -8.21
C PHE A 210 -13.67 -8.38 -8.41
N ASP A 211 -14.18 -8.34 -9.65
CA ASP A 211 -15.62 -8.24 -9.96
C ASP A 211 -16.47 -9.39 -9.41
N THR A 212 -15.83 -10.52 -9.13
CA THR A 212 -16.51 -11.72 -8.64
C THR A 212 -16.13 -12.09 -7.20
N ALA A 213 -15.38 -11.24 -6.51
CA ALA A 213 -14.99 -11.44 -5.13
C ALA A 213 -15.98 -10.74 -4.19
N ASP A 214 -16.33 -11.40 -3.08
CA ASP A 214 -17.16 -10.86 -2.01
C ASP A 214 -16.32 -10.27 -0.86
N ALA A 215 -15.06 -10.67 -0.77
CA ALA A 215 -14.08 -10.13 0.18
C ALA A 215 -12.65 -10.28 -0.36
N ALA A 216 -11.72 -9.43 0.14
CA ALA A 216 -10.29 -9.54 -0.15
C ALA A 216 -9.45 -9.46 1.12
N ILE A 217 -8.42 -10.30 1.22
CA ILE A 217 -7.56 -10.38 2.39
C ILE A 217 -6.09 -10.45 1.98
N MET A 218 -5.26 -9.75 2.74
CA MET A 218 -3.81 -9.87 2.68
C MET A 218 -3.21 -9.50 4.05
N VAL A 219 -1.91 -9.74 4.25
CA VAL A 219 -1.16 -9.37 5.44
C VAL A 219 0.06 -8.56 5.02
N HIS A 220 0.49 -7.61 5.83
CA HIS A 220 1.69 -6.81 5.54
C HIS A 220 2.72 -6.91 6.66
N PRO A 221 4.01 -7.13 6.37
CA PRO A 221 5.09 -7.12 7.35
C PRO A 221 5.27 -5.76 8.00
N TYR A 222 5.58 -5.75 9.29
CA TYR A 222 5.83 -4.51 10.02
C TYR A 222 6.77 -4.77 11.21
N PHE A 223 6.95 -3.78 12.09
CA PHE A 223 7.72 -3.93 13.31
C PHE A 223 6.88 -4.31 14.54
N ILE A 224 5.58 -4.52 14.36
CA ILE A 224 4.62 -4.87 15.43
C ILE A 224 3.41 -5.57 14.81
N ASP A 225 2.80 -6.49 15.55
CA ASP A 225 1.52 -7.12 15.17
C ASP A 225 0.35 -6.18 15.48
N VAL A 226 -0.44 -5.80 14.48
CA VAL A 226 -1.64 -4.94 14.63
C VAL A 226 -2.76 -5.46 13.75
N ALA A 227 -3.96 -5.54 14.31
CA ALA A 227 -5.14 -6.04 13.59
C ALA A 227 -5.59 -5.11 12.46
N ASP A 228 -5.42 -3.81 12.66
CA ASP A 228 -5.78 -2.77 11.68
C ASP A 228 -4.93 -1.52 11.92
N GLN A 229 -4.38 -0.96 10.86
CA GLN A 229 -3.62 0.28 10.84
C GLN A 229 -4.26 1.27 9.88
N ALA A 230 -4.17 2.55 10.21
CA ALA A 230 -4.54 3.61 9.29
C ALA A 230 -3.59 3.63 8.08
N TRP A 231 -4.16 3.65 6.88
CA TRP A 231 -3.45 3.85 5.63
C TRP A 231 -4.05 5.05 4.90
N LEU A 232 -3.19 5.95 4.43
CA LEU A 232 -3.62 7.20 3.82
C LEU A 232 -3.92 7.00 2.34
N GLY A 233 -4.95 7.68 1.85
CA GLY A 233 -5.08 7.90 0.42
C GLY A 233 -4.03 8.89 -0.06
N ARG A 234 -3.56 8.73 -1.32
CA ARG A 234 -2.55 9.55 -1.98
C ARG A 234 -3.00 9.91 -3.39
N ARG A 235 -2.79 11.17 -3.76
CA ARG A 235 -2.89 11.65 -5.14
C ARG A 235 -1.67 12.46 -5.53
N GLU A 236 -1.37 12.47 -6.81
CA GLU A 236 -0.30 13.26 -7.40
C GLU A 236 -0.85 14.24 -8.42
N CYS A 237 -0.32 15.46 -8.41
CA CYS A 237 -0.68 16.51 -9.33
C CYS A 237 0.58 17.09 -9.97
N HIS A 238 0.59 17.13 -11.29
CA HIS A 238 1.58 17.87 -12.09
C HIS A 238 0.91 19.12 -12.66
N VAL A 239 1.52 20.29 -12.46
CA VAL A 239 1.08 21.53 -13.09
C VAL A 239 2.20 22.11 -13.92
N THR A 240 1.90 22.48 -15.14
CA THR A 240 2.80 23.25 -16.03
C THR A 240 2.20 24.62 -16.26
N TYR A 241 2.93 25.65 -15.87
CA TYR A 241 2.59 27.03 -16.17
C TYR A 241 3.20 27.43 -17.51
N CYS A 242 2.38 28.05 -18.38
CA CYS A 242 2.75 28.51 -19.69
C CYS A 242 2.59 30.02 -19.78
N GLY A 243 3.71 30.73 -19.90
CA GLY A 243 3.80 32.16 -19.98
C GLY A 243 4.36 32.67 -21.32
N ILE A 244 4.95 33.86 -21.34
CA ILE A 244 5.54 34.51 -22.52
C ILE A 244 6.98 34.90 -22.19
N SER A 245 7.92 34.38 -22.96
CA SER A 245 9.33 34.76 -22.82
C SER A 245 9.61 36.19 -23.29
N ALA A 246 10.51 36.85 -22.61
CA ALA A 246 11.03 38.17 -23.00
C ALA A 246 12.42 38.41 -22.41
N HIS A 247 13.18 39.33 -22.99
CA HIS A 247 14.46 39.74 -22.45
C HIS A 247 14.26 40.49 -21.12
N ALA A 248 14.80 39.98 -20.04
CA ALA A 248 14.49 40.44 -18.68
C ALA A 248 14.89 41.90 -18.38
N SER A 249 15.87 42.50 -19.10
CA SER A 249 16.27 43.86 -18.90
C SER A 249 15.72 44.82 -19.96
N SER A 250 15.61 44.43 -21.24
CA SER A 250 15.22 45.36 -22.32
C SER A 250 13.70 45.44 -22.51
N HIS A 251 12.98 44.34 -22.38
CA HIS A 251 11.54 44.27 -22.63
C HIS A 251 10.78 43.41 -21.60
N PRO A 252 11.02 43.59 -20.27
CA PRO A 252 10.36 42.75 -19.26
C PRO A 252 8.83 42.85 -19.29
N PHE A 253 8.30 44.04 -19.67
CA PHE A 253 6.86 44.31 -19.77
C PHE A 253 6.14 43.51 -20.86
N MET A 254 6.88 42.89 -21.80
CA MET A 254 6.35 42.01 -22.84
C MET A 254 6.26 40.55 -22.37
N GLY A 255 6.90 40.19 -21.25
CA GLY A 255 6.90 38.86 -20.71
C GLY A 255 5.69 38.54 -19.81
N ARG A 256 5.46 37.23 -19.62
CA ARG A 256 4.60 36.64 -18.57
C ARG A 256 5.37 35.50 -17.95
N ASN A 257 5.79 35.70 -16.71
CA ASN A 257 6.76 34.79 -16.07
C ASN A 257 6.09 33.55 -15.49
N ALA A 258 6.30 32.41 -16.11
CA ALA A 258 5.78 31.13 -15.61
C ALA A 258 6.37 30.74 -14.25
N LEU A 259 7.64 31.10 -13.95
CA LEU A 259 8.26 30.86 -12.66
C LEU A 259 7.60 31.64 -11.53
N ASP A 260 7.10 32.85 -11.79
CA ASP A 260 6.37 33.63 -10.77
C ASP A 260 5.09 32.86 -10.35
N ALA A 261 4.37 32.27 -11.30
CA ALA A 261 3.22 31.43 -10.98
C ALA A 261 3.62 30.18 -10.16
N ALA A 262 4.69 29.50 -10.54
CA ALA A 262 5.19 28.36 -9.79
C ALA A 262 5.59 28.74 -8.35
N ALA A 263 6.27 29.86 -8.16
CA ALA A 263 6.65 30.38 -6.86
C ALA A 263 5.42 30.76 -6.01
N LEU A 264 4.43 31.45 -6.60
CA LEU A 264 3.17 31.81 -5.94
C LEU A 264 2.38 30.57 -5.52
N ALA A 265 2.28 29.56 -6.40
CA ALA A 265 1.63 28.29 -6.09
C ALA A 265 2.34 27.58 -4.93
N TYR A 266 3.66 27.46 -4.95
CA TYR A 266 4.43 26.84 -3.89
C TYR A 266 4.21 27.54 -2.54
N GLN A 267 4.20 28.88 -2.51
CA GLN A 267 3.88 29.65 -1.31
C GLN A 267 2.41 29.49 -0.91
N GLY A 268 1.48 29.51 -1.87
CA GLY A 268 0.04 29.30 -1.64
C GLY A 268 -0.25 27.95 -0.97
N LEU A 269 0.41 26.89 -1.42
CA LEU A 269 0.34 25.55 -0.78
C LEU A 269 0.86 25.61 0.67
N GLY A 270 1.92 26.36 0.94
CA GLY A 270 2.42 26.60 2.29
C GLY A 270 1.41 27.31 3.20
N LEU A 271 0.70 28.31 2.68
CA LEU A 271 -0.35 29.03 3.41
C LEU A 271 -1.58 28.13 3.63
N LEU A 272 -1.96 27.33 2.63
CA LEU A 272 -3.09 26.39 2.71
C LEU A 272 -2.94 25.42 3.88
N ARG A 273 -1.70 24.96 4.18
CA ARG A 273 -1.43 24.02 5.30
C ARG A 273 -1.96 24.50 6.65
N GLN A 274 -2.10 25.81 6.89
CA GLN A 274 -2.60 26.36 8.15
C GLN A 274 -4.08 26.01 8.41
N GLN A 275 -4.85 25.68 7.37
CA GLN A 275 -6.27 25.38 7.44
C GLN A 275 -6.61 23.97 6.94
N LEU A 276 -5.64 23.06 6.97
CA LEU A 276 -5.87 21.64 6.68
C LEU A 276 -6.13 20.84 7.96
N PRO A 277 -6.94 19.78 7.90
CA PRO A 277 -7.00 18.78 8.96
C PRO A 277 -5.60 18.22 9.27
N VAL A 278 -5.37 17.85 10.53
CA VAL A 278 -4.07 17.27 10.96
C VAL A 278 -3.71 15.99 10.24
N SER A 279 -4.71 15.28 9.69
CA SER A 279 -4.54 14.07 8.89
C SER A 279 -4.06 14.32 7.47
N ASP A 280 -4.20 15.56 6.98
CA ASP A 280 -3.90 15.90 5.59
C ASP A 280 -2.44 16.36 5.44
N ARG A 281 -1.84 15.95 4.34
CA ARG A 281 -0.45 16.32 3.99
C ARG A 281 -0.42 16.84 2.56
N THR A 282 0.40 17.87 2.34
CA THR A 282 0.74 18.36 1.01
C THR A 282 2.23 18.67 0.94
N HIS A 283 2.89 18.08 -0.05
CA HIS A 283 4.30 18.31 -0.38
C HIS A 283 4.40 18.69 -1.85
N ALA A 284 5.33 19.59 -2.19
CA ALA A 284 5.54 20.01 -3.55
C ALA A 284 7.02 20.25 -3.80
N ILE A 285 7.42 20.06 -5.05
CA ILE A 285 8.71 20.51 -5.58
C ILE A 285 8.47 21.34 -6.83
N ILE A 286 9.40 22.25 -7.15
CA ILE A 286 9.46 22.91 -8.46
C ILE A 286 10.37 22.06 -9.33
N ASP A 287 9.82 21.39 -10.34
CA ASP A 287 10.57 20.51 -11.25
C ASP A 287 11.39 21.32 -12.26
N SER A 288 10.81 22.43 -12.76
CA SER A 288 11.50 23.32 -13.67
C SER A 288 11.12 24.77 -13.41
N GLY A 289 12.07 25.70 -13.60
CA GLY A 289 11.87 27.12 -13.31
C GLY A 289 12.62 28.07 -14.27
N GLY A 290 13.01 27.60 -15.45
CA GLY A 290 13.75 28.39 -16.43
C GLY A 290 15.22 27.98 -16.53
N GLN A 291 15.99 28.66 -17.41
CA GLN A 291 17.38 28.29 -17.75
C GLN A 291 18.40 29.35 -17.36
N THR A 292 18.03 30.62 -17.47
CA THR A 292 18.95 31.73 -17.27
C THR A 292 18.21 32.99 -16.78
N PRO A 293 18.79 33.79 -15.85
CA PRO A 293 18.09 34.90 -15.23
C PRO A 293 17.86 36.12 -16.17
N ASN A 294 18.50 36.19 -17.32
CA ASN A 294 18.30 37.24 -18.30
C ASN A 294 17.16 36.98 -19.31
N LEU A 295 16.46 35.85 -19.15
CA LEU A 295 15.31 35.45 -19.96
C LEU A 295 14.13 35.14 -19.03
N ILE A 296 12.99 35.83 -19.23
CA ILE A 296 11.75 35.50 -18.49
C ILE A 296 11.32 34.08 -18.89
N PRO A 297 11.17 33.17 -17.93
CA PRO A 297 10.77 31.75 -18.20
C PRO A 297 9.40 31.67 -18.86
N GLN A 298 9.35 31.00 -20.01
CA GLN A 298 8.10 30.72 -20.70
C GLN A 298 7.35 29.53 -20.05
N THR A 299 8.06 28.59 -19.46
CA THR A 299 7.49 27.42 -18.80
C THR A 299 8.11 27.24 -17.42
N ALA A 300 7.29 26.79 -16.46
CA ALA A 300 7.71 26.29 -15.15
C ALA A 300 6.73 25.21 -14.69
N SER A 301 7.20 24.27 -13.91
CA SER A 301 6.35 23.16 -13.44
C SER A 301 6.56 22.83 -11.98
N LEU A 302 5.49 22.34 -11.34
CA LEU A 302 5.53 21.73 -10.01
C LEU A 302 4.99 20.32 -10.06
N HIS A 303 5.54 19.49 -9.19
CA HIS A 303 4.99 18.19 -8.83
C HIS A 303 4.54 18.23 -7.36
N ILE A 304 3.30 17.82 -7.11
CA ILE A 304 2.61 17.93 -5.82
C ILE A 304 2.08 16.56 -5.42
N ASN A 305 2.38 16.15 -4.20
CA ASN A 305 1.85 14.94 -3.58
C ASN A 305 0.94 15.34 -2.42
N ILE A 306 -0.29 14.82 -2.41
CA ILE A 306 -1.25 15.03 -1.33
C ILE A 306 -1.68 13.71 -0.73
N ARG A 307 -1.92 13.73 0.58
CA ARG A 307 -2.38 12.56 1.34
C ARG A 307 -3.45 12.95 2.32
N SER A 308 -4.41 12.04 2.54
CA SER A 308 -5.45 12.19 3.55
C SER A 308 -5.89 10.85 4.13
N ARG A 309 -6.34 10.88 5.40
CA ARG A 309 -6.89 9.71 6.11
C ARG A 309 -8.25 9.25 5.56
N TYR A 310 -9.00 10.19 4.95
CA TYR A 310 -10.37 9.94 4.50
C TYR A 310 -10.55 10.32 3.03
N ALA A 311 -11.26 9.49 2.27
CA ALA A 311 -11.50 9.73 0.85
C ALA A 311 -12.24 11.07 0.58
N PRO A 312 -13.28 11.46 1.35
CA PRO A 312 -13.94 12.76 1.14
C PRO A 312 -13.01 13.96 1.38
N THR A 313 -12.12 13.89 2.40
CA THR A 313 -11.17 14.98 2.66
C THR A 313 -10.06 15.02 1.63
N LEU A 314 -9.62 13.87 1.08
CA LEU A 314 -8.67 13.82 -0.03
C LEU A 314 -9.24 14.51 -1.28
N ARG A 315 -10.52 14.27 -1.60
CA ARG A 315 -11.22 14.96 -2.69
C ARG A 315 -11.32 16.45 -2.44
N ALA A 316 -11.79 16.86 -1.27
CA ALA A 316 -11.87 18.28 -0.90
C ALA A 316 -10.52 18.98 -0.95
N LEU A 317 -9.44 18.29 -0.53
CA LEU A 317 -8.07 18.80 -0.62
C LEU A 317 -7.64 18.99 -2.08
N SER A 318 -7.99 18.05 -2.98
CA SER A 318 -7.70 18.16 -4.42
C SER A 318 -8.25 19.45 -5.01
N HIS A 319 -9.54 19.76 -4.76
CA HIS A 319 -10.16 21.01 -5.24
C HIS A 319 -9.47 22.26 -4.68
N ARG A 320 -9.11 22.27 -3.39
CA ARG A 320 -8.40 23.39 -2.79
C ARG A 320 -7.01 23.59 -3.36
N ILE A 321 -6.33 22.51 -3.76
CA ILE A 321 -5.06 22.60 -4.49
C ILE A 321 -5.28 23.24 -5.86
N GLU A 322 -6.29 22.80 -6.61
CA GLU A 322 -6.62 23.41 -7.92
C GLU A 322 -6.89 24.90 -7.82
N ASP A 323 -7.66 25.34 -6.81
CA ASP A 323 -7.92 26.77 -6.55
C ASP A 323 -6.61 27.57 -6.36
N VAL A 324 -5.66 27.01 -5.60
CA VAL A 324 -4.33 27.63 -5.40
C VAL A 324 -3.58 27.71 -6.73
N LEU A 325 -3.58 26.63 -7.53
CA LEU A 325 -2.86 26.59 -8.80
C LEU A 325 -3.44 27.56 -9.82
N HIS A 326 -4.76 27.62 -9.96
CA HIS A 326 -5.44 28.59 -10.82
C HIS A 326 -5.27 30.03 -10.33
N GLY A 327 -5.34 30.26 -9.01
CA GLY A 327 -5.07 31.57 -8.42
C GLY A 327 -3.67 32.08 -8.73
N ALA A 328 -2.66 31.24 -8.64
CA ALA A 328 -1.28 31.56 -8.98
C ALA A 328 -1.11 31.91 -10.47
N ALA A 329 -1.75 31.16 -11.36
CA ALA A 329 -1.75 31.42 -12.79
C ALA A 329 -2.37 32.80 -13.10
N LEU A 330 -3.52 33.11 -12.49
CA LEU A 330 -4.21 34.39 -12.64
C LEU A 330 -3.34 35.57 -12.16
N MET A 331 -2.70 35.44 -11.00
CA MET A 331 -1.83 36.47 -10.44
C MET A 331 -0.62 36.75 -11.34
N ALA A 332 -0.02 35.75 -11.96
CA ALA A 332 1.14 35.88 -12.85
C ALA A 332 0.75 36.20 -14.31
N GLY A 333 -0.54 36.12 -14.67
CA GLY A 333 -1.03 36.35 -16.02
C GLY A 333 -0.59 35.26 -17.01
N VAL A 334 -0.53 34.00 -16.57
CA VAL A 334 -0.11 32.84 -17.35
C VAL A 334 -1.23 31.80 -17.41
N GLN A 335 -1.06 30.77 -18.23
CA GLN A 335 -1.95 29.61 -18.27
C GLN A 335 -1.42 28.50 -17.35
N ALA A 336 -2.34 27.72 -16.76
CA ALA A 336 -2.02 26.51 -15.99
C ALA A 336 -2.58 25.30 -16.72
N ASP A 337 -1.74 24.31 -16.93
CA ASP A 337 -2.10 22.97 -17.39
C ASP A 337 -1.91 22.01 -16.23
N ILE A 338 -3.02 21.48 -15.70
CA ILE A 338 -3.07 20.70 -14.45
C ILE A 338 -3.46 19.26 -14.78
N HIS A 339 -2.61 18.33 -14.39
CA HIS A 339 -2.81 16.89 -14.59
C HIS A 339 -2.74 16.15 -13.25
N TRP A 340 -3.82 15.43 -12.93
CA TRP A 340 -3.90 14.56 -11.77
C TRP A 340 -3.63 13.12 -12.14
N ASP A 341 -2.97 12.41 -11.22
CA ASP A 341 -2.87 10.96 -11.21
C ASP A 341 -2.37 10.37 -12.53
N SER A 342 -1.17 10.75 -12.95
CA SER A 342 -0.47 10.13 -14.10
C SER A 342 -0.26 8.61 -13.89
N SER A 343 -0.05 8.19 -12.64
CA SER A 343 -0.28 6.82 -12.14
C SER A 343 -1.56 6.80 -11.31
N PRO A 344 -2.27 5.65 -11.19
CA PRO A 344 -3.50 5.60 -10.40
C PRO A 344 -3.28 6.06 -8.95
N MET A 345 -4.23 6.85 -8.43
CA MET A 345 -4.25 7.24 -7.03
C MET A 345 -4.39 6.03 -6.11
N THR A 346 -3.93 6.15 -4.88
CA THR A 346 -4.26 5.20 -3.82
C THR A 346 -5.33 5.78 -2.90
N MET A 347 -6.34 4.98 -2.58
CA MET A 347 -7.42 5.33 -1.66
C MET A 347 -7.04 4.97 -0.22
N PRO A 348 -7.59 5.65 0.80
CA PRO A 348 -7.39 5.22 2.18
C PRO A 348 -8.03 3.85 2.42
N VAL A 349 -7.36 3.01 3.20
CA VAL A 349 -7.91 1.69 3.55
C VAL A 349 -9.13 1.84 4.46
N ARG A 350 -10.18 1.10 4.12
CA ARG A 350 -11.38 0.90 4.92
C ARG A 350 -11.46 -0.56 5.36
N SER A 351 -10.77 -0.87 6.46
CA SER A 351 -10.73 -2.22 7.01
C SER A 351 -12.10 -2.68 7.51
N ASN A 352 -12.44 -3.94 7.23
CA ASN A 352 -13.60 -4.60 7.81
C ASN A 352 -13.23 -5.16 9.19
N GLN A 353 -13.80 -4.58 10.24
CA GLN A 353 -13.46 -4.93 11.63
C GLN A 353 -13.92 -6.36 11.99
N THR A 354 -15.02 -6.81 11.41
CA THR A 354 -15.53 -8.18 11.59
C THR A 354 -14.52 -9.22 11.09
N LEU A 355 -13.96 -9.04 9.89
CA LEU A 355 -12.85 -9.87 9.38
C LEU A 355 -11.57 -9.69 10.21
N GLY A 356 -11.27 -8.46 10.64
CA GLY A 356 -10.11 -8.16 11.49
C GLY A 356 -10.15 -8.89 12.83
N GLN A 357 -11.32 -9.03 13.45
CA GLN A 357 -11.49 -9.83 14.66
C GLN A 357 -11.22 -11.33 14.42
N ARG A 358 -11.61 -11.87 13.27
CA ARG A 358 -11.28 -13.26 12.88
C ARG A 358 -9.78 -13.45 12.72
N TRP A 359 -9.09 -12.49 12.09
CA TRP A 359 -7.63 -12.50 12.03
C TRP A 359 -7.00 -12.55 13.43
N VAL A 360 -7.45 -11.69 14.36
CA VAL A 360 -6.92 -11.68 15.74
C VAL A 360 -7.14 -13.02 16.43
N LEU A 361 -8.31 -13.62 16.28
CA LEU A 361 -8.61 -14.95 16.87
C LEU A 361 -7.70 -16.03 16.28
N ALA A 362 -7.53 -16.07 14.96
CA ALA A 362 -6.64 -17.02 14.30
C ALA A 362 -5.18 -16.84 14.75
N GLN A 363 -4.70 -15.62 14.87
CA GLN A 363 -3.33 -15.35 15.35
C GLN A 363 -3.13 -15.78 16.81
N ARG A 364 -4.15 -15.62 17.66
CA ARG A 364 -4.09 -16.08 19.06
C ARG A 364 -4.00 -17.60 19.19
N GLU A 365 -4.60 -18.36 18.29
CA GLU A 365 -4.52 -19.84 18.26
C GLU A 365 -3.07 -20.32 18.10
N ILE A 366 -2.21 -19.54 17.45
CA ILE A 366 -0.79 -19.86 17.21
C ILE A 366 0.17 -19.06 18.10
N GLY A 367 -0.36 -18.37 19.14
CA GLY A 367 0.45 -17.69 20.17
C GLY A 367 0.80 -16.23 19.87
N ARG A 368 0.38 -15.64 18.74
CA ARG A 368 0.49 -14.19 18.49
C ARG A 368 -0.67 -13.45 19.15
N ASN A 369 -0.46 -12.18 19.49
CA ASN A 369 -1.50 -11.35 20.06
C ASN A 369 -1.48 -9.96 19.42
N PRO A 370 -2.00 -9.79 18.19
CA PRO A 370 -2.01 -8.51 17.51
C PRO A 370 -2.69 -7.43 18.35
N TYR A 371 -2.14 -6.23 18.36
CA TYR A 371 -2.75 -5.09 19.01
C TYR A 371 -4.00 -4.61 18.24
N PRO A 372 -4.95 -3.95 18.90
CA PRO A 372 -6.13 -3.40 18.23
C PRO A 372 -5.81 -2.19 17.37
N ALA A 373 -6.75 -1.82 16.50
CA ALA A 373 -6.72 -0.57 15.74
C ALA A 373 -6.46 0.65 16.65
N GLY A 374 -5.71 1.62 16.15
CA GLY A 374 -5.39 2.85 16.88
C GLY A 374 -4.26 2.71 17.91
N THR A 375 -3.61 1.55 18.02
CA THR A 375 -2.41 1.39 18.87
C THR A 375 -1.26 2.23 18.34
N ILE A 376 -0.99 2.20 17.04
CA ILE A 376 -0.05 3.09 16.39
C ILE A 376 -0.76 4.38 15.99
N SER A 377 -0.09 5.51 16.14
CA SER A 377 -0.65 6.82 15.74
C SER A 377 -0.88 6.89 14.23
N ASP A 378 -2.04 7.40 13.81
CA ASP A 378 -2.35 7.70 12.41
C ASP A 378 -1.37 8.71 11.78
N THR A 379 -0.61 9.45 12.62
CA THR A 379 0.45 10.37 12.16
C THR A 379 1.60 9.62 11.47
N LEU A 380 1.83 8.35 11.82
CA LEU A 380 2.87 7.50 11.24
C LEU A 380 2.35 6.63 10.07
N ALA A 381 1.13 6.89 9.60
CA ALA A 381 0.52 6.11 8.55
C ALA A 381 1.20 6.32 7.18
N ALA A 382 1.38 5.22 6.46
CA ALA A 382 1.80 5.18 5.06
C ALA A 382 0.59 5.09 4.11
N SER A 383 0.80 4.81 2.85
CA SER A 383 -0.24 4.56 1.84
C SER A 383 -0.05 3.16 1.25
N THR A 384 -1.14 2.52 0.81
CA THR A 384 -1.13 1.27 0.06
C THR A 384 -2.27 1.26 -0.95
N ASP A 385 -2.09 0.61 -2.09
CA ASP A 385 -3.13 0.45 -3.11
C ASP A 385 -4.21 -0.57 -2.72
N PHE A 386 -4.04 -1.32 -1.61
CA PHE A 386 -5.11 -2.11 -1.02
C PHE A 386 -6.33 -1.25 -0.62
N GLY A 387 -6.12 0.06 -0.37
CA GLY A 387 -7.21 1.02 -0.15
C GLY A 387 -8.22 1.03 -1.29
N ASN A 388 -7.76 0.93 -2.54
CA ASN A 388 -8.61 0.88 -3.72
C ASN A 388 -9.51 -0.36 -3.75
N ILE A 389 -9.04 -1.46 -3.19
CA ILE A 389 -9.80 -2.71 -3.10
C ILE A 389 -10.76 -2.66 -1.91
N SER A 390 -10.32 -2.22 -0.75
CA SER A 390 -11.14 -2.15 0.47
C SER A 390 -12.32 -1.17 0.38
N LEU A 391 -12.32 -0.26 -0.59
CA LEU A 391 -13.46 0.61 -0.92
C LEU A 391 -14.42 -0.02 -1.92
N ARG A 392 -14.02 -1.06 -2.66
CA ARG A 392 -14.88 -1.80 -3.60
C ARG A 392 -15.60 -2.96 -2.95
N LEU A 393 -14.94 -3.63 -1.99
CA LEU A 393 -15.45 -4.82 -1.30
C LEU A 393 -14.85 -4.92 0.11
N PRO A 394 -15.48 -5.69 1.03
CA PRO A 394 -14.95 -5.90 2.38
C PRO A 394 -13.53 -6.47 2.35
N GLY A 395 -12.64 -5.97 3.20
CA GLY A 395 -11.28 -6.51 3.23
C GLY A 395 -10.50 -6.17 4.48
N ILE A 396 -9.36 -6.86 4.68
CA ILE A 396 -8.40 -6.62 5.75
C ILE A 396 -6.97 -6.58 5.23
N HIS A 397 -6.17 -5.75 5.89
CA HIS A 397 -4.75 -5.57 5.66
C HIS A 397 -3.99 -5.45 7.00
N PRO A 398 -4.04 -6.51 7.86
CA PRO A 398 -3.38 -6.49 9.15
C PRO A 398 -1.86 -6.48 9.01
N LEU A 399 -1.19 -6.02 10.07
CA LEU A 399 0.26 -5.98 10.16
C LEU A 399 0.79 -7.15 10.97
N ILE A 400 1.89 -7.76 10.48
CA ILE A 400 2.58 -8.87 11.14
C ILE A 400 4.04 -8.52 11.40
N GLN A 401 4.52 -8.75 12.62
CA GLN A 401 5.85 -8.36 13.03
C GLN A 401 6.93 -9.24 12.44
N ILE A 402 7.89 -8.60 11.73
CA ILE A 402 9.13 -9.24 11.23
C ILE A 402 10.39 -8.55 11.72
N ALA A 403 10.30 -7.32 12.20
CA ALA A 403 11.42 -6.48 12.59
C ALA A 403 11.35 -6.08 14.07
N PRO A 404 12.45 -5.65 14.68
CA PRO A 404 12.42 -5.00 15.98
C PRO A 404 11.52 -3.76 15.98
N GLU A 405 10.90 -3.46 17.11
CA GLU A 405 10.06 -2.26 17.24
C GLU A 405 10.83 -0.98 16.91
N GLY A 406 10.17 -0.09 16.18
CA GLY A 406 10.77 1.17 15.73
C GLY A 406 11.57 1.08 14.43
N THR A 407 11.75 -0.11 13.85
CA THR A 407 12.39 -0.25 12.54
C THR A 407 11.46 0.31 11.46
N GLY A 408 11.89 1.37 10.78
CA GLY A 408 11.11 2.00 9.70
C GLY A 408 11.05 1.14 8.45
N LEU A 409 9.90 1.14 7.77
CA LEU A 409 9.80 0.67 6.38
C LEU A 409 10.75 1.48 5.47
N HIS A 410 11.09 0.92 4.32
CA HIS A 410 11.95 1.54 3.30
C HIS A 410 13.37 1.85 3.80
N THR A 411 13.86 1.04 4.74
CA THR A 411 15.23 1.11 5.27
C THR A 411 16.00 -0.17 4.99
N ALA A 412 17.33 -0.09 4.99
CA ALA A 412 18.19 -1.26 4.86
C ALA A 412 18.02 -2.25 6.03
N GLU A 413 17.71 -1.72 7.22
CA GLU A 413 17.44 -2.52 8.42
C GLU A 413 16.15 -3.33 8.26
N PHE A 414 15.09 -2.76 7.66
CA PHE A 414 13.86 -3.49 7.40
C PHE A 414 14.04 -4.53 6.29
N ALA A 415 14.78 -4.19 5.23
CA ALA A 415 15.16 -5.15 4.19
C ALA A 415 15.94 -6.35 4.74
N ALA A 416 16.87 -6.11 5.67
CA ALA A 416 17.58 -7.19 6.37
C ALA A 416 16.63 -8.03 7.25
N ALA A 417 15.66 -7.41 7.91
CA ALA A 417 14.65 -8.12 8.71
C ALA A 417 13.73 -9.00 7.84
N ALA A 418 13.46 -8.62 6.59
CA ALA A 418 12.59 -9.36 5.68
C ALA A 418 13.14 -10.74 5.22
N GLN A 419 14.38 -11.09 5.59
CA GLN A 419 14.95 -12.42 5.40
C GLN A 419 15.37 -13.10 6.72
N SER A 420 14.95 -12.56 7.85
CA SER A 420 15.29 -13.08 9.18
C SER A 420 14.43 -14.31 9.55
N PRO A 421 14.88 -15.12 10.55
CA PRO A 421 14.03 -16.20 11.06
C PRO A 421 12.65 -15.74 11.56
N ARG A 422 12.54 -14.48 12.04
CA ARG A 422 11.25 -13.89 12.42
C ARG A 422 10.36 -13.64 11.20
N ALA A 423 10.93 -13.24 10.07
CA ALA A 423 10.19 -13.10 8.81
C ALA A 423 9.72 -14.45 8.27
N GLU A 424 10.53 -15.50 8.40
CA GLU A 424 10.14 -16.87 8.06
C GLU A 424 8.95 -17.34 8.89
N GLU A 425 9.01 -17.16 10.21
CA GLU A 425 7.91 -17.47 11.13
C GLU A 425 6.66 -16.64 10.79
N ALA A 426 6.80 -15.33 10.60
CA ALA A 426 5.70 -14.45 10.25
C ALA A 426 5.03 -14.80 8.93
N ALA A 427 5.76 -15.29 7.92
CA ALA A 427 5.19 -15.77 6.68
C ALA A 427 4.27 -16.98 6.89
N LEU A 428 4.69 -17.92 7.74
CA LEU A 428 3.91 -19.12 8.07
C LEU A 428 2.68 -18.79 8.93
N ASP A 429 2.85 -17.91 9.91
CA ASP A 429 1.79 -17.45 10.79
C ASP A 429 0.78 -16.58 10.02
N GLY A 430 1.27 -15.74 9.10
CA GLY A 430 0.44 -14.99 8.17
C GLY A 430 -0.37 -15.91 7.26
N ALA A 431 0.26 -16.95 6.73
CA ALA A 431 -0.43 -17.95 5.93
C ALA A 431 -1.56 -18.64 6.70
N TYR A 432 -1.30 -19.02 7.96
CA TYR A 432 -2.32 -19.62 8.82
C TYR A 432 -3.50 -18.65 9.05
N GLY A 433 -3.21 -17.41 9.44
CA GLY A 433 -4.24 -16.41 9.70
C GLY A 433 -5.11 -16.13 8.47
N LEU A 434 -4.51 -15.95 7.30
CA LEU A 434 -5.25 -15.74 6.04
C LEU A 434 -6.09 -16.95 5.66
N ALA A 435 -5.55 -18.17 5.80
CA ALA A 435 -6.28 -19.39 5.47
C ALA A 435 -7.49 -19.60 6.39
N VAL A 436 -7.33 -19.36 7.70
CA VAL A 436 -8.42 -19.49 8.68
C VAL A 436 -9.50 -18.43 8.43
N VAL A 437 -9.12 -17.16 8.18
CA VAL A 437 -10.10 -16.11 7.85
C VAL A 437 -10.87 -16.45 6.57
N ALA A 438 -10.19 -16.99 5.55
CA ALA A 438 -10.86 -17.42 4.32
C ALA A 438 -11.81 -18.58 4.55
N LEU A 439 -11.39 -19.59 5.32
CA LEU A 439 -12.24 -20.72 5.70
C LEU A 439 -13.49 -20.26 6.45
N ASP A 440 -13.31 -19.44 7.50
CA ASP A 440 -14.39 -18.91 8.32
C ASP A 440 -15.40 -18.12 7.48
N PHE A 441 -14.91 -17.24 6.58
CA PHE A 441 -15.77 -16.46 5.69
C PHE A 441 -16.58 -17.33 4.73
N LEU A 442 -16.03 -18.45 4.27
CA LEU A 442 -16.71 -19.37 3.35
C LEU A 442 -17.67 -20.33 4.04
N THR A 443 -17.48 -20.64 5.33
CA THR A 443 -18.25 -21.64 6.07
C THR A 443 -19.28 -21.06 7.04
N ASP A 444 -19.06 -19.85 7.56
CA ASP A 444 -19.94 -19.19 8.52
C ASP A 444 -20.82 -18.13 7.83
N ASP A 445 -22.09 -18.47 7.60
CA ASP A 445 -23.05 -17.56 6.95
C ASP A 445 -23.37 -16.32 7.79
N ALA A 446 -23.36 -16.44 9.13
CA ALA A 446 -23.59 -15.30 10.02
C ALA A 446 -22.41 -14.33 9.98
N LEU A 447 -21.19 -14.84 10.02
CA LEU A 447 -19.98 -14.03 9.85
C LEU A 447 -20.00 -13.27 8.52
N ALA A 448 -20.30 -13.96 7.43
CA ALA A 448 -20.33 -13.32 6.11
C ALA A 448 -21.43 -12.24 6.00
N ALA A 449 -22.59 -12.46 6.62
CA ALA A 449 -23.65 -11.47 6.69
C ALA A 449 -23.21 -10.24 7.52
N ASP A 450 -22.53 -10.43 8.65
CA ASP A 450 -22.00 -9.34 9.48
C ASP A 450 -20.93 -8.54 8.73
N VAL A 451 -20.03 -9.21 7.99
CA VAL A 451 -19.01 -8.58 7.14
C VAL A 451 -19.65 -7.66 6.10
N GLN A 452 -20.67 -8.16 5.41
CA GLN A 452 -21.36 -7.37 4.40
C GLN A 452 -22.15 -6.21 5.03
N ALA A 453 -22.86 -6.44 6.14
CA ALA A 453 -23.63 -5.41 6.84
C ALA A 453 -22.73 -4.27 7.35
N GLU A 454 -21.57 -4.60 7.88
CA GLU A 454 -20.55 -3.60 8.27
C GLU A 454 -20.09 -2.77 7.07
N PHE A 455 -19.77 -3.42 5.95
CA PHE A 455 -19.31 -2.77 4.73
C PHE A 455 -20.39 -1.81 4.17
N GLU A 456 -21.63 -2.24 4.09
CA GLU A 456 -22.74 -1.41 3.64
C GLU A 456 -22.98 -0.21 4.58
N LYS A 457 -22.94 -0.44 5.89
CA LYS A 457 -23.05 0.62 6.89
C LYS A 457 -21.91 1.65 6.79
N ALA A 458 -20.74 1.24 6.37
CA ALA A 458 -19.58 2.11 6.13
C ALA A 458 -19.64 2.85 4.78
N GLY A 459 -20.74 2.72 4.03
CA GLY A 459 -20.98 3.40 2.76
C GLY A 459 -20.96 2.51 1.52
N GLY A 460 -20.80 1.19 1.68
CA GLY A 460 -20.84 0.22 0.60
C GLY A 460 -19.72 0.39 -0.43
N ALA A 461 -19.92 -0.15 -1.63
CA ALA A 461 -18.95 -0.10 -2.71
C ALA A 461 -18.81 1.32 -3.30
N VAL A 462 -17.57 1.76 -3.48
CA VAL A 462 -17.23 3.06 -4.06
C VAL A 462 -16.73 2.85 -5.49
N GLN A 463 -17.17 3.70 -6.42
CA GLN A 463 -16.63 3.77 -7.78
C GLN A 463 -15.28 4.52 -7.74
N VAL A 464 -14.21 3.79 -7.45
CA VAL A 464 -12.88 4.38 -7.21
C VAL A 464 -12.37 5.12 -8.44
N GLN A 465 -12.56 4.56 -9.63
CA GLN A 465 -12.06 5.12 -10.89
C GLN A 465 -12.56 6.54 -11.17
N THR A 466 -13.82 6.84 -10.82
CA THR A 466 -14.48 8.13 -11.08
C THR A 466 -14.70 8.94 -9.80
N TYR A 467 -14.12 8.53 -8.69
CA TYR A 467 -14.38 9.15 -7.39
C TYR A 467 -14.01 10.63 -7.33
N PHE A 468 -13.01 11.05 -8.10
CA PHE A 468 -12.51 12.43 -8.11
C PHE A 468 -13.04 13.26 -9.28
N ASP A 469 -13.90 12.69 -10.16
CA ASP A 469 -14.43 13.39 -11.35
C ASP A 469 -15.62 14.30 -11.02
N SER A 470 -16.07 14.33 -9.76
CA SER A 470 -17.27 15.06 -9.33
C SER A 470 -17.00 16.14 -8.29
#